data_331357ace171f18da2e8704009e63d57
#
_entry.id   331357ace171f18da2e8704009e63d57
#
_cell.length_a   1.000
_cell.length_b   1.000
_cell.length_c   1.000
_cell.angle_alpha   90.00
_cell.angle_beta   90.00
_cell.angle_gamma   90.00
#
_symmetry.space_group_name_H-M   'P 1'
#
loop_
_entity.id
_entity.type
_entity.pdbx_description
1 polymer ?
#
loop_
_entity_poly.entity_id
_entity_poly.type
_entity_poly.pdbx_seq_one_letter_code
_entity_poly.pdbx_strand_id
1 'polypeptide(L)'
;EFGVGSHRNGTLDHDDLVFGNHGFQSVERVLTPTVFAFLDRYRPETLRPGLYHADGQQDGEVFEAGSFRQSRMHAAGVRCSDCHDPHGGKLRRPGDATCTACHSPAGDARFPSAGGRSYEGTDHHFHASGKAGSRCVDCHMPSRNYMVVHPRRDHAIRIPRPDLSARTGAPDACTACHADRTPAWSAAVLEERRKASGTAAPGPH
;
A
#
# COMPACT_ATOMS: atom_id res chain seq x y z
N GLU A 1 8.07 -19.76 2.39
CA GLU A 1 6.87 -18.90 2.49
C GLU A 1 7.07 -17.74 1.56
N PHE A 2 6.48 -17.83 0.43
CA PHE A 2 6.83 -16.99 -0.69
C PHE A 2 5.72 -16.02 -0.97
N GLY A 3 6.12 -14.80 -1.25
CA GLY A 3 5.23 -13.71 -1.52
C GLY A 3 4.23 -14.04 -2.61
N VAL A 4 3.12 -13.41 -2.50
CA VAL A 4 1.99 -13.62 -3.38
C VAL A 4 2.26 -12.84 -4.66
N GLY A 5 2.74 -13.51 -5.68
CA GLY A 5 2.73 -12.95 -7.02
C GLY A 5 1.29 -12.79 -7.49
N SER A 6 0.99 -11.76 -8.26
CA SER A 6 -0.23 -11.73 -9.04
C SER A 6 -0.02 -12.47 -10.35
N HIS A 7 -1.01 -13.11 -10.82
CA HIS A 7 -0.94 -13.78 -12.11
C HIS A 7 -2.22 -13.55 -12.89
N ARG A 8 -2.06 -13.32 -14.16
CA ARG A 8 -3.17 -13.32 -15.12
C ARG A 8 -3.08 -14.62 -15.93
N ASN A 9 -4.19 -15.32 -16.02
CA ASN A 9 -4.27 -16.58 -16.77
C ASN A 9 -3.25 -17.66 -16.33
N GLY A 10 -2.94 -17.71 -15.05
CA GLY A 10 -2.03 -18.71 -14.49
C GLY A 10 -0.54 -18.44 -14.70
N THR A 11 -0.16 -17.29 -15.25
CA THR A 11 1.24 -16.86 -15.36
C THR A 11 1.48 -15.61 -14.56
N LEU A 12 2.68 -15.48 -14.00
CA LEU A 12 3.13 -14.23 -13.38
C LEU A 12 3.34 -13.17 -14.45
N ASP A 13 2.97 -11.94 -14.17
CA ASP A 13 3.41 -10.84 -15.01
C ASP A 13 4.83 -10.40 -14.65
N HIS A 14 5.37 -9.48 -15.46
CA HIS A 14 6.74 -9.01 -15.29
C HIS A 14 6.98 -8.38 -13.91
N ASP A 15 6.02 -7.64 -13.40
CA ASP A 15 6.17 -6.93 -12.14
C ASP A 15 6.19 -7.89 -10.95
N ASP A 16 5.36 -8.92 -10.98
CA ASP A 16 5.37 -9.96 -9.96
C ASP A 16 6.71 -10.69 -9.91
N LEU A 17 7.28 -10.98 -11.07
CA LEU A 17 8.59 -11.61 -11.17
C LEU A 17 9.72 -10.73 -10.62
N VAL A 18 9.65 -9.42 -10.79
CA VAL A 18 10.71 -8.50 -10.36
C VAL A 18 10.58 -8.13 -8.88
N PHE A 19 9.37 -7.95 -8.37
CA PHE A 19 9.15 -7.42 -7.02
C PHE A 19 8.67 -8.43 -5.98
N GLY A 20 8.31 -9.65 -6.39
CA GLY A 20 7.75 -10.64 -5.48
C GLY A 20 8.79 -11.36 -4.62
N ASN A 21 9.81 -11.95 -5.21
CA ASN A 21 10.86 -12.71 -4.51
C ASN A 21 12.20 -12.61 -5.24
N HIS A 22 13.09 -11.75 -4.77
CA HIS A 22 14.30 -11.34 -5.47
C HIS A 22 15.25 -12.47 -5.92
N GLY A 23 15.46 -13.48 -5.10
CA GLY A 23 16.43 -14.53 -5.43
C GLY A 23 15.90 -15.51 -6.47
N PHE A 24 14.66 -15.84 -6.41
CA PHE A 24 14.02 -16.86 -7.23
C PHE A 24 13.68 -16.36 -8.63
N GLN A 25 13.23 -15.14 -8.74
CA GLN A 25 12.77 -14.54 -9.99
C GLN A 25 13.85 -14.41 -11.06
N SER A 26 15.07 -14.16 -10.62
CA SER A 26 16.20 -14.05 -11.55
C SER A 26 16.46 -15.37 -12.28
N VAL A 27 16.28 -16.49 -11.59
CA VAL A 27 16.46 -17.83 -12.16
C VAL A 27 15.31 -18.20 -13.10
N GLU A 28 14.09 -17.93 -12.70
CA GLU A 28 12.90 -18.20 -13.50
C GLU A 28 12.89 -17.41 -14.81
N ARG A 29 13.25 -16.15 -14.77
CA ARG A 29 13.35 -15.32 -15.99
C ARG A 29 14.34 -15.84 -17.01
N VAL A 30 15.44 -16.41 -16.52
CA VAL A 30 16.52 -16.88 -17.40
C VAL A 30 16.23 -18.26 -17.97
N LEU A 31 15.64 -19.14 -17.17
CA LEU A 31 15.56 -20.56 -17.51
C LEU A 31 14.25 -21.00 -18.16
N THR A 32 13.13 -20.33 -17.88
CA THR A 32 11.82 -20.80 -18.36
C THR A 32 10.80 -19.70 -18.57
N PRO A 33 10.95 -18.90 -19.62
CA PRO A 33 10.01 -17.78 -19.85
C PRO A 33 8.56 -18.19 -20.12
N THR A 34 8.24 -19.47 -20.25
CA THR A 34 6.97 -19.85 -20.88
C THR A 34 6.29 -21.09 -20.33
N VAL A 35 6.78 -21.76 -19.28
CA VAL A 35 6.42 -23.17 -19.19
C VAL A 35 5.58 -23.59 -18.01
N PHE A 36 5.47 -22.85 -16.92
CA PHE A 36 4.57 -23.23 -15.86
C PHE A 36 3.87 -22.08 -15.17
N ALA A 37 2.67 -22.34 -14.77
CA ALA A 37 1.92 -21.42 -13.93
C ALA A 37 2.58 -21.34 -12.54
N PHE A 38 2.59 -20.16 -11.96
CA PHE A 38 3.12 -19.94 -10.61
C PHE A 38 2.55 -20.94 -9.59
N LEU A 39 1.27 -21.19 -9.66
CA LEU A 39 0.56 -22.09 -8.73
C LEU A 39 0.97 -23.56 -8.83
N ASP A 40 1.65 -23.98 -9.89
CA ASP A 40 2.19 -25.33 -10.02
C ASP A 40 3.40 -25.57 -9.09
N ARG A 41 4.05 -24.50 -8.68
CA ARG A 41 5.28 -24.53 -7.87
C ARG A 41 5.13 -23.87 -6.53
N TYR A 42 4.23 -22.90 -6.40
CA TYR A 42 4.06 -22.06 -5.23
C TYR A 42 2.61 -22.00 -4.77
N ARG A 43 2.45 -22.02 -3.48
CA ARG A 43 1.17 -21.74 -2.84
C ARG A 43 1.17 -20.29 -2.36
N PRO A 44 0.35 -19.39 -2.92
CA PRO A 44 0.20 -18.04 -2.40
C PRO A 44 -0.30 -18.06 -0.96
N GLU A 45 0.30 -17.27 -0.09
CA GLU A 45 -0.23 -17.07 1.25
C GLU A 45 -1.55 -16.31 1.21
N THR A 46 -2.43 -16.67 2.12
CA THR A 46 -3.72 -16.01 2.33
C THR A 46 -3.64 -15.05 3.50
N LEU A 47 -4.64 -14.16 3.61
CA LEU A 47 -4.80 -13.29 4.77
C LEU A 47 -5.15 -14.14 6.00
N ARG A 48 -4.17 -14.46 6.84
CA ARG A 48 -4.34 -15.27 8.04
C ARG A 48 -3.65 -14.62 9.24
N PRO A 49 -4.12 -14.91 10.47
CA PRO A 49 -3.48 -14.44 11.70
C PRO A 49 -1.98 -14.80 11.75
N GLY A 50 -1.18 -13.90 12.27
CA GLY A 50 0.27 -14.03 12.35
C GLY A 50 1.03 -13.57 11.11
N LEU A 51 0.34 -13.46 9.96
CA LEU A 51 0.89 -12.81 8.76
C LEU A 51 0.21 -11.47 8.48
N TYR A 52 -1.06 -11.37 8.80
CA TYR A 52 -1.86 -10.16 8.59
C TYR A 52 -2.73 -9.88 9.81
N HIS A 53 -2.88 -8.61 10.12
CA HIS A 53 -3.89 -8.14 11.05
C HIS A 53 -5.31 -8.41 10.54
N ALA A 54 -6.29 -8.34 11.43
CA ALA A 54 -7.69 -8.61 11.09
C ALA A 54 -8.28 -7.69 10.01
N ASP A 55 -7.68 -6.52 9.80
CA ASP A 55 -8.05 -5.57 8.76
C ASP A 55 -7.22 -5.74 7.47
N GLY A 56 -6.34 -6.74 7.43
CA GLY A 56 -5.50 -7.07 6.29
C GLY A 56 -4.18 -6.28 6.19
N GLN A 57 -3.82 -5.45 7.16
CA GLN A 57 -2.48 -4.88 7.24
C GLN A 57 -1.45 -5.99 7.48
N GLN A 58 -0.24 -5.82 6.95
CA GLN A 58 0.86 -6.75 7.22
C GLN A 58 1.19 -6.79 8.70
N ASP A 59 1.37 -7.99 9.25
CA ASP A 59 1.77 -8.23 10.64
C ASP A 59 3.10 -8.99 10.69
N GLY A 60 3.16 -10.13 10.03
CA GLY A 60 4.35 -10.98 9.97
C GLY A 60 5.21 -10.73 8.73
N GLU A 61 6.12 -11.69 8.49
CA GLU A 61 7.02 -11.67 7.34
C GLU A 61 6.27 -12.10 6.07
N VAL A 62 5.77 -11.12 5.33
CA VAL A 62 5.15 -11.32 4.03
C VAL A 62 5.70 -10.30 3.03
N PHE A 63 5.54 -10.59 1.73
CA PHE A 63 5.97 -9.68 0.68
C PHE A 63 4.91 -8.64 0.37
N GLU A 64 5.34 -7.51 -0.16
CA GLU A 64 4.52 -6.36 -0.49
C GLU A 64 3.41 -6.68 -1.49
N ALA A 65 3.59 -7.70 -2.35
CA ALA A 65 2.60 -8.11 -3.33
C ALA A 65 1.25 -8.49 -2.71
N GLY A 66 1.24 -9.19 -1.57
CA GLY A 66 0.01 -9.56 -0.87
C GLY A 66 -0.74 -8.36 -0.31
N SER A 67 0.00 -7.37 0.18
CA SER A 67 -0.53 -6.09 0.64
C SER A 67 -1.05 -5.26 -0.54
N PHE A 68 -0.25 -5.10 -1.59
CA PHE A 68 -0.61 -4.32 -2.78
C PHE A 68 -1.87 -4.84 -3.48
N ARG A 69 -2.05 -6.15 -3.57
CA ARG A 69 -3.25 -6.77 -4.16
C ARG A 69 -4.56 -6.45 -3.44
N GLN A 70 -4.49 -6.00 -2.20
CA GLN A 70 -5.66 -5.51 -1.47
C GLN A 70 -6.00 -4.05 -1.81
N SER A 71 -5.12 -3.35 -2.54
CA SER A 71 -5.31 -1.94 -2.85
C SER A 71 -6.31 -1.71 -3.98
N ARG A 72 -7.02 -0.58 -3.92
CA ARG A 72 -7.84 -0.11 -5.04
C ARG A 72 -6.99 0.20 -6.29
N MET A 73 -5.72 0.54 -6.11
CA MET A 73 -4.82 0.81 -7.22
C MET A 73 -4.53 -0.46 -8.01
N HIS A 74 -4.25 -1.58 -7.34
CA HIS A 74 -4.11 -2.87 -8.01
C HIS A 74 -5.40 -3.26 -8.76
N ALA A 75 -6.56 -3.09 -8.11
CA ALA A 75 -7.85 -3.37 -8.74
C ALA A 75 -8.12 -2.49 -9.98
N ALA A 76 -7.57 -1.27 -10.01
CA ALA A 76 -7.63 -0.36 -11.16
C ALA A 76 -6.57 -0.67 -12.25
N GLY A 77 -5.72 -1.68 -12.05
CA GLY A 77 -4.70 -2.09 -13.00
C GLY A 77 -3.34 -1.40 -12.85
N VAL A 78 -3.12 -0.65 -11.77
CA VAL A 78 -1.79 -0.12 -11.42
C VAL A 78 -0.84 -1.28 -11.12
N ARG A 79 0.40 -1.16 -11.53
CA ARG A 79 1.47 -2.15 -11.35
C ARG A 79 2.61 -1.58 -10.52
N CYS A 80 3.44 -2.46 -9.98
CA CYS A 80 4.66 -2.06 -9.28
C CYS A 80 5.54 -1.16 -10.14
N SER A 81 5.64 -1.44 -11.44
CA SER A 81 6.42 -0.66 -12.40
C SER A 81 5.87 0.74 -12.71
N ASP A 82 4.65 1.06 -12.35
CA ASP A 82 4.14 2.44 -12.44
C ASP A 82 4.82 3.36 -11.42
N CYS A 83 5.22 2.81 -10.28
CA CYS A 83 5.89 3.53 -9.19
C CYS A 83 7.40 3.26 -9.15
N HIS A 84 7.83 2.04 -9.42
CA HIS A 84 9.21 1.60 -9.30
C HIS A 84 9.87 1.31 -10.65
N ASP A 85 11.18 1.48 -10.71
CA ASP A 85 11.98 0.90 -11.77
C ASP A 85 12.16 -0.61 -11.50
N PRO A 86 11.70 -1.50 -12.40
CA PRO A 86 11.72 -2.94 -12.19
C PRO A 86 13.13 -3.54 -12.05
N HIS A 87 14.16 -2.88 -12.56
CA HIS A 87 15.52 -3.38 -12.48
C HIS A 87 16.29 -2.89 -11.24
N GLY A 88 15.98 -1.70 -10.77
CA GLY A 88 16.63 -1.09 -9.62
C GLY A 88 15.80 -1.07 -8.34
N GLY A 89 14.50 -1.33 -8.39
CA GLY A 89 13.55 -1.24 -7.28
C GLY A 89 13.33 0.19 -6.77
N LYS A 90 14.02 1.18 -7.34
CA LYS A 90 13.92 2.58 -6.93
C LYS A 90 12.65 3.21 -7.44
N LEU A 91 12.15 4.21 -6.72
CA LEU A 91 11.03 5.02 -7.20
C LEU A 91 11.40 5.72 -8.51
N ARG A 92 10.48 5.70 -9.48
CA ARG A 92 10.60 6.44 -10.74
C ARG A 92 10.58 7.95 -10.55
N ARG A 93 9.88 8.41 -9.51
CA ARG A 93 9.80 9.83 -9.11
C ARG A 93 10.09 9.94 -7.62
N PRO A 94 10.78 11.00 -7.17
CA PRO A 94 11.16 11.11 -5.77
C PRO A 94 9.95 11.45 -4.89
N GLY A 95 9.88 10.81 -3.73
CA GLY A 95 8.92 11.14 -2.67
C GLY A 95 7.47 11.15 -3.14
N ASP A 96 6.74 12.16 -2.75
CA ASP A 96 5.30 12.30 -3.04
C ASP A 96 4.99 12.56 -4.52
N ALA A 97 6.00 12.96 -5.34
CA ALA A 97 5.84 13.06 -6.78
C ALA A 97 5.46 11.72 -7.44
N THR A 98 5.75 10.59 -6.80
CA THR A 98 5.26 9.27 -7.22
C THR A 98 3.73 9.20 -7.13
N CYS A 99 3.16 9.74 -6.07
CA CYS A 99 1.71 9.72 -5.82
C CYS A 99 0.99 10.79 -6.64
N THR A 100 1.52 12.02 -6.63
CA THR A 100 0.88 13.17 -7.31
C THR A 100 0.95 13.09 -8.82
N ALA A 101 1.75 12.19 -9.38
CA ALA A 101 1.72 11.88 -10.81
C ALA A 101 0.32 11.45 -11.29
N CYS A 102 -0.45 10.79 -10.43
CA CYS A 102 -1.82 10.38 -10.71
C CYS A 102 -2.83 11.11 -9.79
N HIS A 103 -2.49 11.31 -8.51
CA HIS A 103 -3.35 11.95 -7.51
C HIS A 103 -3.13 13.47 -7.50
N SER A 104 -3.49 14.12 -8.59
CA SER A 104 -3.40 15.57 -8.79
C SER A 104 -4.57 16.08 -9.65
N PRO A 105 -4.80 17.39 -9.77
CA PRO A 105 -5.84 17.91 -10.65
C PRO A 105 -5.70 17.47 -12.11
N ALA A 106 -4.46 17.33 -12.60
CA ALA A 106 -4.20 16.84 -13.96
C ALA A 106 -4.45 15.33 -14.11
N GLY A 107 -4.18 14.56 -13.06
CA GLY A 107 -4.33 13.10 -13.06
C GLY A 107 -3.39 12.38 -14.03
N ASP A 108 -3.69 11.11 -14.28
CA ASP A 108 -3.09 10.29 -15.34
C ASP A 108 -4.23 9.68 -16.18
N ALA A 109 -4.16 9.83 -17.49
CA ALA A 109 -5.22 9.36 -18.41
C ALA A 109 -5.47 7.85 -18.33
N ARG A 110 -4.48 7.06 -17.89
CA ARG A 110 -4.62 5.63 -17.66
C ARG A 110 -5.49 5.31 -16.43
N PHE A 111 -5.54 6.24 -15.47
CA PHE A 111 -6.20 6.08 -14.18
C PHE A 111 -7.08 7.29 -13.85
N PRO A 112 -8.12 7.57 -14.64
CA PRO A 112 -8.89 8.81 -14.55
C PRO A 112 -9.58 9.01 -13.20
N SER A 113 -9.90 7.94 -12.49
CA SER A 113 -10.50 8.01 -11.16
C SER A 113 -9.55 8.49 -10.05
N ALA A 114 -8.25 8.53 -10.31
CA ALA A 114 -7.24 8.98 -9.34
C ALA A 114 -7.02 10.50 -9.36
N GLY A 115 -7.39 11.17 -10.45
CA GLY A 115 -7.23 12.60 -10.64
C GLY A 115 -8.39 13.46 -10.11
N GLY A 116 -8.35 14.73 -10.47
CA GLY A 116 -9.46 15.67 -10.28
C GLY A 116 -9.33 16.63 -9.11
N ARG A 117 -8.40 16.41 -8.16
CA ARG A 117 -8.15 17.34 -7.06
C ARG A 117 -6.70 17.30 -6.56
N SER A 118 -6.27 18.33 -5.85
CA SER A 118 -5.02 18.30 -5.08
C SER A 118 -5.23 17.66 -3.72
N TYR A 119 -4.20 16.96 -3.24
CA TYR A 119 -4.14 16.35 -1.91
C TYR A 119 -2.98 16.91 -1.08
N GLU A 120 -2.30 17.94 -1.57
CA GLU A 120 -1.09 18.51 -0.94
C GLU A 120 -1.40 19.57 0.12
N GLY A 121 -2.67 19.86 0.37
CA GLY A 121 -3.10 20.87 1.32
C GLY A 121 -3.26 20.35 2.75
N THR A 122 -3.14 21.27 3.71
CA THR A 122 -3.36 21.00 5.14
C THR A 122 -4.80 20.58 5.47
N ASP A 123 -5.73 20.85 4.57
CA ASP A 123 -7.10 20.36 4.60
C ASP A 123 -7.20 18.84 4.38
N HIS A 124 -6.21 18.26 3.69
CA HIS A 124 -6.13 16.82 3.48
C HIS A 124 -5.28 16.11 4.53
N HIS A 125 -4.02 16.52 4.71
CA HIS A 125 -3.07 15.80 5.59
C HIS A 125 -3.04 16.33 7.04
N PHE A 126 -3.70 17.44 7.36
CA PHE A 126 -3.88 18.03 8.70
C PHE A 126 -2.60 18.52 9.41
N HIS A 127 -1.48 18.53 8.72
CA HIS A 127 -0.17 18.92 9.22
C HIS A 127 0.38 20.09 8.44
N ALA A 128 1.35 20.82 9.00
CA ALA A 128 2.03 21.87 8.25
C ALA A 128 2.84 21.27 7.10
N SER A 129 2.74 21.86 5.92
CA SER A 129 3.42 21.36 4.73
C SER A 129 4.93 21.24 4.94
N GLY A 130 5.51 20.14 4.48
CA GLY A 130 6.92 19.82 4.64
C GLY A 130 7.32 19.35 6.05
N LYS A 131 6.39 19.19 6.97
CA LYS A 131 6.63 18.62 8.31
C LYS A 131 6.23 17.13 8.38
N ALA A 132 6.61 16.47 9.46
CA ALA A 132 6.19 15.10 9.74
C ALA A 132 4.66 14.98 9.66
N GLY A 133 4.17 13.92 9.04
CA GLY A 133 2.75 13.68 8.81
C GLY A 133 2.17 14.36 7.56
N SER A 134 2.94 15.21 6.85
CA SER A 134 2.46 15.85 5.61
C SER A 134 2.74 15.03 4.35
N ARG A 135 3.53 13.97 4.43
CA ARG A 135 3.84 13.12 3.28
C ARG A 135 2.73 12.09 3.05
N CYS A 136 2.42 11.83 1.80
CA CYS A 136 1.41 10.82 1.42
C CYS A 136 1.63 9.47 2.11
N VAL A 137 2.88 9.02 2.11
CA VAL A 137 3.27 7.72 2.66
C VAL A 137 3.13 7.61 4.19
N ASP A 138 3.13 8.71 4.92
CA ASP A 138 3.06 8.68 6.39
C ASP A 138 1.67 8.21 6.87
N CYS A 139 0.64 8.46 6.07
CA CYS A 139 -0.73 8.05 6.36
C CYS A 139 -1.18 6.84 5.51
N HIS A 140 -0.83 6.82 4.21
CA HIS A 140 -1.32 5.82 3.26
C HIS A 140 -0.43 4.59 3.12
N MET A 141 0.83 4.68 3.52
CA MET A 141 1.81 3.60 3.54
C MET A 141 2.64 3.66 4.83
N PRO A 142 2.02 3.51 6.00
CA PRO A 142 2.75 3.60 7.27
C PRO A 142 3.88 2.58 7.31
N SER A 143 5.04 3.02 7.84
CA SER A 143 6.22 2.16 7.98
C SER A 143 6.21 1.45 9.32
N ARG A 144 6.61 0.19 9.31
CA ARG A 144 6.76 -0.64 10.51
C ARG A 144 7.98 -1.53 10.39
N ASN A 145 8.56 -1.87 11.53
CA ASN A 145 9.64 -2.83 11.56
C ASN A 145 9.08 -4.25 11.48
N TYR A 146 9.49 -4.96 10.44
CA TYR A 146 9.35 -6.41 10.33
C TYR A 146 10.66 -7.07 10.75
N MET A 147 10.58 -8.29 11.28
CA MET A 147 11.76 -9.04 11.71
C MET A 147 12.64 -8.20 12.65
N VAL A 148 12.03 -7.41 13.52
CA VAL A 148 12.64 -6.53 14.52
C VAL A 148 13.37 -5.31 13.93
N VAL A 149 14.08 -5.45 12.83
CA VAL A 149 15.05 -4.43 12.34
C VAL A 149 14.75 -3.89 10.94
N HIS A 150 13.80 -4.46 10.20
CA HIS A 150 13.60 -4.10 8.80
C HIS A 150 12.37 -3.21 8.61
N PRO A 151 12.54 -1.87 8.45
CA PRO A 151 11.42 -0.99 8.23
C PRO A 151 10.84 -1.20 6.82
N ARG A 152 9.56 -1.51 6.73
CA ARG A 152 8.82 -1.66 5.48
C ARG A 152 7.56 -0.80 5.51
N ARG A 153 7.14 -0.35 4.33
CA ARG A 153 5.88 0.37 4.16
C ARG A 153 4.78 -0.59 3.72
N ASP A 154 3.60 -0.44 4.29
CA ASP A 154 2.43 -1.22 3.85
C ASP A 154 2.00 -0.76 2.43
N HIS A 155 2.05 -1.67 1.47
CA HIS A 155 1.68 -1.44 0.08
C HIS A 155 0.18 -1.62 -0.21
N ALA A 156 -0.65 -1.83 0.80
CA ALA A 156 -2.10 -1.78 0.64
C ALA A 156 -2.63 -0.37 0.30
N ILE A 157 -1.80 0.65 0.51
CA ILE A 157 -2.05 2.06 0.13
C ILE A 157 -3.46 2.47 0.54
N ARG A 158 -3.74 2.32 1.83
CA ARG A 158 -5.09 2.44 2.37
C ARG A 158 -5.48 3.88 2.67
N ILE A 159 -6.76 4.14 2.61
CA ILE A 159 -7.33 5.27 3.35
C ILE A 159 -7.25 4.90 4.83
N PRO A 160 -6.65 5.73 5.70
CA PRO A 160 -6.56 5.44 7.13
C PRO A 160 -7.93 5.17 7.75
N ARG A 161 -8.04 4.07 8.49
CA ARG A 161 -9.27 3.60 9.14
C ARG A 161 -9.04 3.34 10.64
N PRO A 162 -8.76 4.39 11.42
CA PRO A 162 -8.55 4.23 12.86
C PRO A 162 -9.80 3.72 13.59
N ASP A 163 -10.98 3.87 13.01
CA ASP A 163 -12.22 3.26 13.50
C ASP A 163 -12.16 1.71 13.44
N LEU A 164 -11.52 1.14 12.42
CA LEU A 164 -11.26 -0.29 12.36
C LEU A 164 -10.17 -0.68 13.35
N SER A 165 -9.09 0.09 13.44
CA SER A 165 -8.01 -0.14 14.39
C SER A 165 -8.51 -0.19 15.85
N ALA A 166 -9.41 0.70 16.21
CA ALA A 166 -10.02 0.70 17.54
C ALA A 166 -10.84 -0.58 17.85
N ARG A 167 -11.39 -1.22 16.83
CA ARG A 167 -12.21 -2.44 16.97
C ARG A 167 -11.40 -3.73 16.85
N THR A 168 -10.39 -3.74 16.01
CA THR A 168 -9.66 -4.95 15.64
C THR A 168 -8.31 -5.10 16.33
N GLY A 169 -7.81 -4.02 16.95
CA GLY A 169 -6.45 -3.97 17.46
C GLY A 169 -5.38 -3.83 16.37
N ALA A 170 -5.77 -3.72 15.10
CA ALA A 170 -4.84 -3.45 14.02
C ALA A 170 -4.21 -2.06 14.19
N PRO A 171 -3.01 -1.84 13.69
CA PRO A 171 -2.34 -0.58 13.86
C PRO A 171 -3.02 0.59 13.14
N ASP A 172 -2.82 1.76 13.69
CA ASP A 172 -3.29 3.02 13.18
C ASP A 172 -2.12 3.93 12.80
N ALA A 173 -2.19 4.55 11.64
CA ALA A 173 -1.13 5.41 11.13
C ALA A 173 -0.90 6.67 11.99
N CYS A 174 -1.96 7.20 12.63
CA CYS A 174 -1.84 8.39 13.47
C CYS A 174 -1.08 8.11 14.76
N THR A 175 -1.42 7.02 15.45
CA THR A 175 -0.81 6.66 16.74
C THR A 175 0.64 6.17 16.61
N ALA A 176 1.11 5.90 15.39
CA ALA A 176 2.53 5.66 15.15
C ALA A 176 3.41 6.87 15.50
N CYS A 177 2.86 8.09 15.39
CA CYS A 177 3.53 9.34 15.76
C CYS A 177 2.91 9.98 17.01
N HIS A 178 1.61 9.91 17.17
CA HIS A 178 0.85 10.39 18.33
C HIS A 178 0.74 9.27 19.38
N ALA A 179 1.87 8.84 19.91
CA ALA A 179 1.97 7.67 20.80
C ALA A 179 1.25 7.84 22.17
N ASP A 180 0.91 9.08 22.53
CA ASP A 180 0.11 9.42 23.72
C ASP A 180 -1.42 9.31 23.46
N ARG A 181 -1.82 9.00 22.25
CA ARG A 181 -3.20 8.93 21.80
C ARG A 181 -3.63 7.49 21.47
N THR A 182 -4.95 7.33 21.28
CA THR A 182 -5.54 6.03 20.95
C THR A 182 -6.14 6.06 19.55
N PRO A 183 -6.36 4.90 18.92
CA PRO A 183 -7.06 4.82 17.63
C PRO A 183 -8.49 5.43 17.69
N ALA A 184 -9.15 5.39 18.84
CA ALA A 184 -10.44 6.04 19.04
C ALA A 184 -10.34 7.58 18.92
N TRP A 185 -9.28 8.17 19.47
CA TRP A 185 -8.99 9.59 19.26
C TRP A 185 -8.77 9.92 17.79
N SER A 186 -7.95 9.14 17.09
CA SER A 186 -7.71 9.31 15.64
C SER A 186 -9.01 9.23 14.84
N ALA A 187 -9.88 8.27 15.17
CA ALA A 187 -11.18 8.12 14.54
C ALA A 187 -12.09 9.35 14.74
N ALA A 188 -12.12 9.89 15.96
CA ALA A 188 -12.90 11.08 16.27
C ALA A 188 -12.41 12.31 15.50
N VAL A 189 -11.08 12.51 15.42
CA VAL A 189 -10.47 13.62 14.67
C VAL A 189 -10.79 13.52 13.17
N LEU A 190 -10.65 12.34 12.57
CA LEU A 190 -10.96 12.14 11.14
C LEU A 190 -12.46 12.35 10.87
N GLU A 191 -13.33 11.91 11.77
CA GLU A 191 -14.78 12.09 11.63
C GLU A 191 -15.17 13.58 11.70
N GLU A 192 -14.58 14.32 12.64
CA GLU A 192 -14.80 15.77 12.76
C GLU A 192 -14.35 16.50 11.47
N ARG A 193 -13.14 16.20 10.97
CA ARG A 193 -12.62 16.79 9.75
C ARG A 193 -13.47 16.44 8.52
N ARG A 194 -13.90 15.20 8.43
CA ARG A 194 -14.78 14.74 7.35
C ARG A 194 -16.13 15.49 7.36
N LYS A 195 -16.72 15.68 8.53
CA LYS A 195 -17.95 16.47 8.66
C LYS A 195 -17.74 17.92 8.24
N ALA A 196 -16.64 18.53 8.66
CA ALA A 196 -16.31 19.91 8.30
C ALA A 196 -16.10 20.10 6.80
N SER A 197 -15.54 19.10 6.10
CA SER A 197 -15.31 19.13 4.64
C SER A 197 -16.49 18.64 3.81
N GLY A 198 -17.58 18.15 4.41
CA GLY A 198 -18.71 17.56 3.70
C GLY A 198 -18.37 16.25 2.96
N THR A 199 -17.25 15.60 3.31
CA THR A 199 -16.79 14.39 2.62
C THR A 199 -17.50 13.15 3.16
N ALA A 200 -17.98 12.28 2.27
CA ALA A 200 -18.60 11.02 2.67
C ALA A 200 -17.65 10.09 3.40
N ALA A 201 -18.17 9.24 4.28
CA ALA A 201 -17.36 8.19 4.92
C ALA A 201 -16.73 7.28 3.87
N PRO A 202 -15.48 6.82 4.08
CA PRO A 202 -14.90 5.82 3.19
C PRO A 202 -15.75 4.55 3.23
N GLY A 203 -16.08 4.04 2.04
CA GLY A 203 -16.80 2.77 1.93
C GLY A 203 -16.01 1.59 2.50
N PRO A 204 -16.61 0.41 2.57
CA PRO A 204 -15.89 -0.81 2.91
C PRO A 204 -14.75 -1.04 1.90
N HIS A 205 -13.65 -1.59 2.40
CA HIS A 205 -12.50 -2.00 1.59
C HIS A 205 -12.78 -3.32 0.89
#